data_0e27a3415faef172c4877a7298388a8b
#
_entry.id   0e27a3415faef172c4877a7298388a8b
#
_cell.length_a   1.000
_cell.length_b   1.000
_cell.length_c   1.000
_cell.angle_alpha   90.00
_cell.angle_beta   90.00
_cell.angle_gamma   90.00
#
_symmetry.space_group_name_H-M   'P 1'
#
loop_
_entity.id
_entity.type
_entity.pdbx_description
1 polymer ?
#
loop_
_entity_poly.entity_id
_entity_poly.type
_entity_poly.pdbx_seq_one_letter_code
_entity_poly.pdbx_strand_id
1 'polypeptide(L)'
;RRSRSVKPHAVISSLSAEFLTGIKSCYRIGYIGIGQQIIICAAFRISGYPAHRVLGSGTVLDSARLKYLLGEHLNVDSRGIHAVIIGEHGDSELAVWSGANVSGVPLDEFCAMRGRTDHEGARERIYQDVRDSAYEIIRRKGATYYGIAMAVARIAECVMKDERAILPVSVVLGGQYGLRDLALSIPSIVGRRGVEQILEIPLAEEEREA
;
A
#
# COMPACT_ATOMS: atom_id res chain seq x y z
N ARG A 1 -15.73 2.66 36.07
CA ARG A 1 -14.93 2.80 34.81
C ARG A 1 -15.63 1.91 33.79
N ARG A 2 -16.36 2.52 32.84
CA ARG A 2 -16.99 1.80 31.71
C ARG A 2 -15.88 1.45 30.72
N SER A 3 -15.64 0.16 30.50
CA SER A 3 -14.80 -0.32 29.42
C SER A 3 -15.46 0.10 28.10
N ARG A 4 -14.85 1.01 27.36
CA ARG A 4 -15.29 1.33 25.99
C ARG A 4 -14.96 0.12 25.12
N SER A 5 -15.99 -0.62 24.73
CA SER A 5 -15.89 -1.69 23.73
C SER A 5 -15.33 -1.09 22.44
N VAL A 6 -14.09 -1.38 22.12
CA VAL A 6 -13.48 -1.07 20.82
C VAL A 6 -14.11 -2.04 19.82
N LYS A 7 -14.92 -1.52 18.88
CA LYS A 7 -15.49 -2.35 17.81
C LYS A 7 -14.38 -2.76 16.82
N PRO A 8 -14.34 -4.01 16.38
CA PRO A 8 -13.27 -4.52 15.54
C PRO A 8 -13.21 -3.87 14.16
N HIS A 9 -12.01 -3.68 13.66
CA HIS A 9 -11.71 -3.25 12.28
C HIS A 9 -11.45 -4.48 11.41
N ALA A 10 -11.84 -4.45 10.14
CA ALA A 10 -11.54 -5.51 9.19
C ALA A 10 -10.36 -5.08 8.30
N VAL A 11 -9.24 -5.75 8.44
CA VAL A 11 -8.14 -5.75 7.46
C VAL A 11 -8.21 -7.13 6.81
N ILE A 12 -8.44 -7.21 5.50
CA ILE A 12 -8.67 -8.48 4.81
C ILE A 12 -7.46 -8.80 3.92
N SER A 13 -6.86 -9.95 4.13
CA SER A 13 -5.83 -10.55 3.31
C SER A 13 -6.15 -12.03 3.04
N SER A 14 -5.71 -12.63 1.98
CA SER A 14 -6.19 -13.86 1.33
C SER A 14 -6.70 -15.01 2.23
N LEU A 15 -7.99 -15.30 2.13
CA LEU A 15 -8.58 -16.58 2.49
C LEU A 15 -9.68 -16.95 1.49
N SER A 16 -9.76 -18.23 1.14
CA SER A 16 -10.76 -18.75 0.22
C SER A 16 -12.19 -18.39 0.65
N ALA A 17 -13.10 -18.22 -0.30
CA ALA A 17 -14.48 -17.79 -0.10
C ALA A 17 -15.25 -18.61 0.96
N GLU A 18 -14.84 -19.82 1.25
CA GLU A 18 -15.46 -20.72 2.25
C GLU A 18 -15.24 -20.25 3.70
N PHE A 19 -14.24 -19.41 3.96
CA PHE A 19 -13.94 -18.93 5.32
C PHE A 19 -14.80 -17.74 5.76
N LEU A 20 -15.51 -17.10 4.83
CA LEU A 20 -16.29 -15.88 5.10
C LEU A 20 -17.65 -16.16 5.78
N THR A 21 -18.15 -17.40 5.79
CA THR A 21 -19.50 -17.74 6.27
C THR A 21 -19.59 -18.07 7.76
N GLY A 22 -18.48 -18.28 8.47
CA GLY A 22 -18.47 -18.88 9.81
C GLY A 22 -18.18 -17.96 11.01
N ILE A 23 -17.84 -16.68 10.86
CA ILE A 23 -17.30 -15.91 11.99
C ILE A 23 -18.07 -14.64 12.29
N LYS A 24 -18.93 -14.70 13.31
CA LYS A 24 -19.68 -13.55 13.85
C LYS A 24 -18.93 -12.71 14.90
N SER A 25 -17.70 -13.00 15.22
CA SER A 25 -16.98 -12.29 16.29
C SER A 25 -15.47 -12.32 16.07
N CYS A 26 -14.81 -11.22 16.35
CA CYS A 26 -13.37 -10.98 16.42
C CYS A 26 -12.68 -10.46 15.14
N TYR A 27 -11.70 -9.61 15.40
CA TYR A 27 -10.76 -8.98 14.46
C TYR A 27 -10.32 -9.92 13.34
N ARG A 28 -10.58 -9.54 12.11
CA ARG A 28 -10.08 -10.27 10.96
C ARG A 28 -9.11 -9.42 10.17
N ILE A 29 -7.88 -9.82 10.19
CA ILE A 29 -6.85 -9.36 9.28
C ILE A 29 -6.69 -10.48 8.25
N GLY A 30 -7.01 -10.20 6.99
CA GLY A 30 -6.86 -11.19 5.95
C GLY A 30 -5.95 -10.69 4.82
N TYR A 31 -5.15 -11.52 4.17
CA TYR A 31 -4.28 -11.21 3.03
C TYR A 31 -4.76 -11.84 1.73
N ILE A 32 -4.56 -11.13 0.62
CA ILE A 32 -4.95 -11.63 -0.71
C ILE A 32 -3.90 -11.21 -1.74
N GLY A 33 -3.45 -12.17 -2.54
CA GLY A 33 -2.65 -11.96 -3.72
C GLY A 33 -3.46 -11.38 -4.90
N ILE A 34 -3.09 -11.72 -6.11
CA ILE A 34 -3.70 -11.26 -7.37
C ILE A 34 -5.22 -11.15 -7.26
N GLY A 35 -5.77 -9.94 -7.50
CA GLY A 35 -7.20 -9.66 -7.35
C GLY A 35 -7.62 -9.05 -6.01
N GLN A 36 -6.68 -8.52 -5.22
CA GLN A 36 -6.92 -7.88 -3.91
C GLN A 36 -8.05 -6.84 -3.99
N GLN A 37 -8.12 -6.06 -5.05
CA GLN A 37 -9.09 -5.01 -5.27
C GLN A 37 -10.52 -5.55 -5.33
N ILE A 38 -10.73 -6.64 -6.07
CA ILE A 38 -12.05 -7.30 -6.19
C ILE A 38 -12.51 -7.78 -4.81
N ILE A 39 -11.61 -8.33 -4.03
CA ILE A 39 -11.96 -8.89 -2.72
C ILE A 39 -12.19 -7.79 -1.69
N ILE A 40 -11.49 -6.67 -1.73
CA ILE A 40 -11.79 -5.51 -0.89
C ILE A 40 -13.20 -4.98 -1.22
N CYS A 41 -13.57 -4.85 -2.50
CA CYS A 41 -14.92 -4.47 -2.89
C CYS A 41 -15.97 -5.49 -2.42
N ALA A 42 -15.71 -6.78 -2.59
CA ALA A 42 -16.59 -7.84 -2.12
C ALA A 42 -16.73 -7.83 -0.60
N ALA A 43 -15.62 -7.72 0.13
CA ALA A 43 -15.63 -7.62 1.58
C ALA A 43 -16.40 -6.40 2.08
N PHE A 44 -16.25 -5.26 1.45
CA PHE A 44 -17.02 -4.06 1.75
C PHE A 44 -18.52 -4.31 1.58
N ARG A 45 -18.94 -4.85 0.43
CA ARG A 45 -20.34 -5.12 0.12
C ARG A 45 -20.98 -6.18 1.01
N ILE A 46 -20.24 -7.24 1.34
CA ILE A 46 -20.77 -8.38 2.11
C ILE A 46 -20.73 -8.12 3.62
N SER A 47 -19.73 -7.42 4.12
CA SER A 47 -19.55 -7.21 5.56
C SER A 47 -20.55 -6.24 6.17
N GLY A 48 -21.09 -5.31 5.38
CA GLY A 48 -21.90 -4.19 5.87
C GLY A 48 -21.14 -3.19 6.74
N TYR A 49 -19.80 -3.28 6.79
CA TYR A 49 -18.99 -2.28 7.50
C TYR A 49 -18.91 -0.97 6.73
N PRO A 50 -18.78 0.17 7.43
CA PRO A 50 -18.50 1.44 6.77
C PRO A 50 -17.18 1.36 5.98
N ALA A 51 -17.10 2.02 4.82
CA ALA A 51 -15.95 1.96 3.90
C ALA A 51 -14.61 2.23 4.61
N HIS A 52 -14.57 3.20 5.53
CA HIS A 52 -13.35 3.53 6.27
C HIS A 52 -12.81 2.41 7.18
N ARG A 53 -13.58 1.34 7.40
CA ARG A 53 -13.18 0.16 8.19
C ARG A 53 -12.80 -1.04 7.37
N VAL A 54 -12.94 -0.96 6.05
CA VAL A 54 -12.56 -2.02 5.12
C VAL A 54 -11.39 -1.53 4.30
N LEU A 55 -10.23 -2.10 4.53
CA LEU A 55 -8.99 -1.74 3.85
C LEU A 55 -8.14 -3.00 3.60
N GLY A 56 -7.38 -2.97 2.55
CA GLY A 56 -6.38 -3.98 2.22
C GLY A 56 -4.96 -3.48 2.47
N SER A 57 -3.99 -4.39 2.47
CA SER A 57 -2.57 -4.02 2.59
C SER A 57 -2.10 -3.15 1.42
N GLY A 58 -2.78 -3.23 0.27
CA GLY A 58 -2.47 -2.44 -0.89
C GLY A 58 -1.01 -2.57 -1.31
N THR A 59 -0.43 -1.45 -1.68
CA THR A 59 0.97 -1.33 -2.10
C THR A 59 1.90 -0.87 -0.97
N VAL A 60 1.51 -1.11 0.30
CA VAL A 60 2.37 -0.79 1.46
C VAL A 60 3.71 -1.51 1.38
N LEU A 61 3.69 -2.81 1.01
CA LEU A 61 4.92 -3.58 0.86
C LEU A 61 5.74 -3.13 -0.33
N ASP A 62 5.10 -2.89 -1.47
CA ASP A 62 5.77 -2.49 -2.72
C ASP A 62 6.41 -1.10 -2.57
N SER A 63 5.71 -0.17 -1.92
CA SER A 63 6.25 1.14 -1.56
C SER A 63 7.45 1.05 -0.60
N ALA A 64 7.41 0.10 0.34
CA ALA A 64 8.54 -0.12 1.24
C ALA A 64 9.76 -0.68 0.50
N ARG A 65 9.54 -1.60 -0.45
CA ARG A 65 10.59 -2.14 -1.34
C ARG A 65 11.18 -1.06 -2.24
N LEU A 66 10.32 -0.23 -2.85
CA LEU A 66 10.76 0.89 -3.67
C LEU A 66 11.70 1.82 -2.90
N LYS A 67 11.31 2.23 -1.68
CA LYS A 67 12.14 3.06 -0.82
C LYS A 67 13.47 2.39 -0.46
N TYR A 68 13.43 1.09 -0.16
CA TYR A 68 14.63 0.33 0.16
C TYR A 68 15.61 0.29 -1.01
N LEU A 69 15.14 -0.08 -2.20
CA LEU A 69 15.98 -0.18 -3.41
C LEU A 69 16.51 1.19 -3.83
N LEU A 70 15.70 2.24 -3.70
CA LEU A 70 16.17 3.62 -3.89
C LEU A 70 17.25 3.99 -2.87
N GLY A 71 17.10 3.60 -1.61
CA GLY A 71 18.09 3.82 -0.57
C GLY A 71 19.42 3.17 -0.88
N GLU A 72 19.40 1.90 -1.30
CA GLU A 72 20.59 1.18 -1.76
C GLU A 72 21.23 1.88 -2.97
N HIS A 73 20.43 2.21 -3.98
CA HIS A 73 20.92 2.88 -5.18
C HIS A 73 21.55 4.25 -4.88
N LEU A 74 20.93 5.05 -4.03
CA LEU A 74 21.37 6.39 -3.68
C LEU A 74 22.44 6.40 -2.57
N ASN A 75 22.66 5.26 -1.92
CA ASN A 75 23.49 5.12 -0.73
C ASN A 75 23.06 6.09 0.39
N VAL A 76 21.77 6.04 0.73
CA VAL A 76 21.16 6.79 1.84
C VAL A 76 20.18 5.90 2.59
N ASP A 77 19.86 6.26 3.83
CA ASP A 77 18.84 5.58 4.61
C ASP A 77 17.46 5.74 3.95
N SER A 78 16.79 4.61 3.72
CA SER A 78 15.46 4.57 3.08
C SER A 78 14.38 5.33 3.86
N ARG A 79 14.58 5.60 5.15
CA ARG A 79 13.67 6.43 5.97
C ARG A 79 13.65 7.89 5.54
N GLY A 80 14.72 8.38 4.91
CA GLY A 80 14.77 9.72 4.32
C GLY A 80 14.13 9.82 2.94
N ILE A 81 13.67 8.70 2.37
CA ILE A 81 13.08 8.65 1.03
C ILE A 81 11.57 8.65 1.11
N HIS A 82 10.96 9.57 0.40
CA HIS A 82 9.53 9.64 0.17
C HIS A 82 9.24 9.23 -1.28
N ALA A 83 8.75 8.02 -1.47
CA ALA A 83 8.30 7.47 -2.73
C ALA A 83 7.14 6.52 -2.45
N VAL A 84 6.19 6.42 -3.36
CA VAL A 84 4.99 5.63 -3.18
C VAL A 84 4.63 4.91 -4.48
N ILE A 85 4.12 3.69 -4.34
CA ILE A 85 3.43 2.96 -5.37
C ILE A 85 1.95 3.01 -5.07
N ILE A 86 1.11 3.28 -6.07
CA ILE A 86 -0.34 3.37 -5.97
C ILE A 86 -1.01 2.45 -6.99
N GLY A 87 -2.34 2.44 -7.00
CA GLY A 87 -3.12 1.68 -7.99
C GLY A 87 -3.38 0.25 -7.55
N GLU A 88 -3.28 -0.69 -8.46
CA GLU A 88 -3.41 -2.11 -8.18
C GLU A 88 -2.15 -2.62 -7.45
N HIS A 89 -2.30 -3.61 -6.58
CA HIS A 89 -1.17 -4.41 -6.11
C HIS A 89 -0.97 -5.57 -7.08
N GLY A 90 -0.01 -5.45 -7.99
CA GLY A 90 0.27 -6.43 -9.04
C GLY A 90 0.95 -5.79 -10.25
N ASP A 91 0.76 -6.40 -11.42
CA ASP A 91 1.50 -6.01 -12.63
C ASP A 91 1.15 -4.60 -13.16
N SER A 92 0.01 -4.04 -12.77
CA SER A 92 -0.43 -2.68 -13.14
C SER A 92 -0.27 -1.66 -12.00
N GLU A 93 0.60 -1.93 -11.02
CA GLU A 93 0.95 -0.94 -10.01
C GLU A 93 1.65 0.27 -10.64
N LEU A 94 1.53 1.44 -10.01
CA LEU A 94 2.11 2.69 -10.52
C LEU A 94 3.07 3.31 -9.50
N ALA A 95 4.34 3.43 -9.83
CA ALA A 95 5.29 4.20 -9.04
C ALA A 95 5.15 5.69 -9.34
N VAL A 96 4.82 6.50 -8.32
CA VAL A 96 4.66 7.95 -8.48
C VAL A 96 6.02 8.63 -8.38
N TRP A 97 6.69 8.76 -9.51
CA TRP A 97 8.03 9.35 -9.60
C TRP A 97 8.01 10.87 -9.45
N SER A 98 6.95 11.53 -9.94
CA SER A 98 6.79 12.98 -9.87
C SER A 98 6.78 13.51 -8.43
N GLY A 99 6.29 12.70 -7.48
CA GLY A 99 6.28 13.03 -6.06
C GLY A 99 7.47 12.50 -5.26
N ALA A 100 8.38 11.74 -5.90
CA ALA A 100 9.50 11.10 -5.21
C ALA A 100 10.55 12.15 -4.79
N ASN A 101 10.97 12.05 -3.51
CA ASN A 101 11.96 12.98 -2.97
C ASN A 101 12.82 12.33 -1.87
N VAL A 102 13.98 12.93 -1.59
CA VAL A 102 14.86 12.55 -0.48
C VAL A 102 14.89 13.73 0.50
N SER A 103 14.27 13.55 1.65
CA SER A 103 14.18 14.60 2.69
C SER A 103 13.68 15.94 2.16
N GLY A 104 12.71 15.94 1.24
CA GLY A 104 12.12 17.13 0.63
C GLY A 104 12.83 17.63 -0.64
N VAL A 105 14.00 17.11 -0.99
CA VAL A 105 14.67 17.43 -2.26
C VAL A 105 14.10 16.50 -3.35
N PRO A 106 13.55 17.00 -4.46
CA PRO A 106 13.07 16.18 -5.57
C PRO A 106 14.13 15.16 -6.01
N LEU A 107 13.68 13.95 -6.37
CA LEU A 107 14.60 12.84 -6.63
C LEU A 107 15.64 13.18 -7.71
N ASP A 108 15.23 13.87 -8.77
CA ASP A 108 16.12 14.26 -9.86
C ASP A 108 17.18 15.27 -9.43
N GLU A 109 16.78 16.27 -8.66
CA GLU A 109 17.71 17.24 -8.08
C GLU A 109 18.69 16.56 -7.14
N PHE A 110 18.21 15.63 -6.32
CA PHE A 110 19.08 14.88 -5.42
C PHE A 110 20.09 14.02 -6.19
N CYS A 111 19.66 13.35 -7.26
CA CYS A 111 20.55 12.59 -8.15
C CYS A 111 21.61 13.51 -8.79
N ALA A 112 21.20 14.67 -9.28
CA ALA A 112 22.12 15.66 -9.88
C ALA A 112 23.14 16.17 -8.85
N MET A 113 22.72 16.51 -7.64
CA MET A 113 23.60 16.91 -6.52
C MET A 113 24.65 15.82 -6.19
N ARG A 114 24.33 14.55 -6.41
CA ARG A 114 25.23 13.41 -6.17
C ARG A 114 26.05 13.00 -7.39
N GLY A 115 25.96 13.76 -8.49
CA GLY A 115 26.67 13.48 -9.75
C GLY A 115 26.20 12.20 -10.45
N ARG A 116 24.96 11.77 -10.20
CA ARG A 116 24.38 10.58 -10.85
C ARG A 116 23.62 11.01 -12.10
N THR A 117 24.06 10.52 -13.26
CA THR A 117 23.51 10.89 -14.58
C THR A 117 22.57 9.84 -15.17
N ASP A 118 22.64 8.57 -14.73
CA ASP A 118 21.77 7.46 -15.22
C ASP A 118 20.62 7.18 -14.24
N HIS A 119 19.84 8.21 -13.91
CA HIS A 119 18.73 8.01 -12.97
C HIS A 119 17.46 7.50 -13.65
N GLU A 120 17.18 7.78 -14.90
CA GLU A 120 16.02 7.23 -15.62
C GLU A 120 16.14 5.72 -15.80
N GLY A 121 17.26 5.25 -16.35
CA GLY A 121 17.49 3.81 -16.46
C GLY A 121 17.55 3.09 -15.11
N ALA A 122 18.01 3.78 -14.06
CA ALA A 122 17.97 3.23 -12.71
C ALA A 122 16.54 3.12 -12.14
N ARG A 123 15.67 4.11 -12.40
CA ARG A 123 14.26 4.08 -12.01
C ARG A 123 13.55 2.87 -12.60
N GLU A 124 13.69 2.67 -13.90
CA GLU A 124 13.06 1.55 -14.59
C GLU A 124 13.53 0.21 -14.01
N ARG A 125 14.85 0.02 -13.82
CA ARG A 125 15.39 -1.20 -13.20
C ARG A 125 14.86 -1.40 -11.79
N ILE A 126 14.87 -0.37 -10.95
CA ILE A 126 14.37 -0.44 -9.57
C ILE A 126 12.89 -0.78 -9.55
N TYR A 127 12.10 -0.17 -10.42
CA TYR A 127 10.67 -0.44 -10.50
C TYR A 127 10.39 -1.87 -10.95
N GLN A 128 11.13 -2.37 -11.93
CA GLN A 128 11.04 -3.76 -12.36
C GLN A 128 11.43 -4.72 -11.24
N ASP A 129 12.49 -4.43 -10.49
CA ASP A 129 12.92 -5.23 -9.34
C ASP A 129 11.86 -5.28 -8.23
N VAL A 130 11.10 -4.20 -8.02
CA VAL A 130 9.96 -4.19 -7.09
C VAL A 130 8.89 -5.16 -7.56
N ARG A 131 8.44 -5.04 -8.82
CA ARG A 131 7.40 -5.90 -9.44
C ARG A 131 7.80 -7.36 -9.43
N ASP A 132 9.03 -7.67 -9.81
CA ASP A 132 9.52 -9.05 -9.93
C ASP A 132 9.84 -9.69 -8.58
N SER A 133 9.97 -8.89 -7.50
CA SER A 133 10.42 -9.39 -6.20
C SER A 133 9.51 -10.50 -5.63
N ALA A 134 8.20 -10.42 -5.84
CA ALA A 134 7.26 -11.43 -5.39
C ALA A 134 7.44 -12.75 -6.16
N TYR A 135 7.60 -12.67 -7.46
CA TYR A 135 7.84 -13.83 -8.32
C TYR A 135 9.15 -14.53 -7.98
N GLU A 136 10.21 -13.77 -7.73
CA GLU A 136 11.51 -14.31 -7.33
C GLU A 136 11.44 -15.02 -5.98
N ILE A 137 10.73 -14.46 -4.99
CA ILE A 137 10.52 -15.09 -3.69
C ILE A 137 9.73 -16.38 -3.84
N ILE A 138 8.64 -16.38 -4.64
CA ILE A 138 7.82 -17.56 -4.89
C ILE A 138 8.65 -18.65 -5.60
N ARG A 139 9.46 -18.27 -6.58
CA ARG A 139 10.35 -19.20 -7.29
C ARG A 139 11.34 -19.89 -6.34
N ARG A 140 11.88 -19.17 -5.36
CA ARG A 140 12.89 -19.70 -4.42
C ARG A 140 12.29 -20.44 -3.23
N LYS A 141 11.13 -20.01 -2.74
CA LYS A 141 10.54 -20.51 -1.48
C LYS A 141 9.16 -21.15 -1.64
N GLY A 142 8.59 -21.16 -2.85
CA GLY A 142 7.26 -21.67 -3.13
C GLY A 142 6.11 -20.75 -2.72
N ALA A 143 6.35 -19.78 -1.85
CA ALA A 143 5.35 -18.80 -1.42
C ALA A 143 6.00 -17.53 -0.85
N THR A 144 5.22 -16.43 -0.78
CA THR A 144 5.61 -15.17 -0.10
C THR A 144 4.68 -14.94 1.09
N TYR A 145 5.25 -14.66 2.27
CA TYR A 145 4.49 -14.43 3.51
C TYR A 145 5.14 -13.48 4.51
N TYR A 146 6.47 -13.43 4.62
CA TYR A 146 7.12 -12.57 5.63
C TYR A 146 6.95 -11.08 5.36
N GLY A 147 7.18 -10.63 4.12
CA GLY A 147 7.06 -9.21 3.76
C GLY A 147 5.64 -8.70 4.01
N ILE A 148 4.64 -9.47 3.57
CA ILE A 148 3.25 -9.08 3.77
C ILE A 148 2.84 -9.14 5.25
N ALA A 149 3.35 -10.09 6.02
CA ALA A 149 3.09 -10.12 7.46
C ALA A 149 3.58 -8.82 8.14
N MET A 150 4.75 -8.31 7.73
CA MET A 150 5.27 -7.03 8.23
C MET A 150 4.43 -5.83 7.79
N ALA A 151 3.94 -5.81 6.55
CA ALA A 151 3.04 -4.76 6.08
C ALA A 151 1.72 -4.74 6.88
N VAL A 152 1.12 -5.92 7.10
CA VAL A 152 -0.09 -6.07 7.91
C VAL A 152 0.16 -5.68 9.36
N ALA A 153 1.29 -6.10 9.95
CA ALA A 153 1.67 -5.71 11.30
C ALA A 153 1.80 -4.18 11.43
N ARG A 154 2.40 -3.52 10.43
CA ARG A 154 2.53 -2.05 10.40
C ARG A 154 1.18 -1.35 10.34
N ILE A 155 0.24 -1.83 9.52
CA ILE A 155 -1.12 -1.29 9.46
C ILE A 155 -1.85 -1.51 10.79
N ALA A 156 -1.76 -2.70 11.37
CA ALA A 156 -2.36 -3.01 12.66
C ALA A 156 -1.81 -2.11 13.78
N GLU A 157 -0.51 -1.87 13.79
CA GLU A 157 0.15 -0.97 14.74
C GLU A 157 -0.39 0.46 14.63
N CYS A 158 -0.53 0.99 13.40
CA CYS A 158 -1.14 2.30 13.16
C CYS A 158 -2.55 2.42 13.75
N VAL A 159 -3.37 1.39 13.54
CA VAL A 159 -4.74 1.36 14.06
C VAL A 159 -4.75 1.25 15.58
N MET A 160 -3.94 0.37 16.15
CA MET A 160 -3.91 0.13 17.61
C MET A 160 -3.36 1.32 18.39
N LYS A 161 -2.32 1.98 17.86
CA LYS A 161 -1.67 3.13 18.51
C LYS A 161 -2.29 4.48 18.14
N ASP A 162 -3.24 4.51 17.20
CA ASP A 162 -3.85 5.73 16.66
C ASP A 162 -2.81 6.69 16.05
N GLU A 163 -1.87 6.15 15.29
CA GLU A 163 -0.72 6.91 14.80
C GLU A 163 -1.07 7.92 13.72
N ARG A 164 -2.19 7.73 12.99
CA ARG A 164 -2.58 8.53 11.83
C ARG A 164 -1.47 8.62 10.78
N ALA A 165 -0.78 7.48 10.59
CA ALA A 165 0.25 7.37 9.58
C ALA A 165 -0.35 7.36 8.17
N ILE A 166 0.40 7.91 7.20
CA ILE A 166 0.01 7.88 5.80
C ILE A 166 0.56 6.60 5.18
N LEU A 167 -0.34 5.73 4.74
CA LEU A 167 -0.01 4.44 4.14
C LEU A 167 -0.79 4.25 2.83
N PRO A 168 -0.17 3.69 1.76
CA PRO A 168 -0.85 3.39 0.51
C PRO A 168 -1.64 2.08 0.62
N VAL A 169 -2.68 2.12 1.44
CA VAL A 169 -3.60 1.00 1.66
C VAL A 169 -4.64 0.92 0.54
N SER A 170 -5.13 -0.29 0.25
CA SER A 170 -6.22 -0.47 -0.71
C SER A 170 -7.55 -0.11 -0.05
N VAL A 171 -8.29 0.79 -0.67
CA VAL A 171 -9.56 1.36 -0.17
C VAL A 171 -10.59 1.43 -1.27
N VAL A 172 -11.87 1.33 -0.92
CA VAL A 172 -12.97 1.54 -1.88
C VAL A 172 -13.11 3.03 -2.14
N LEU A 173 -12.99 3.41 -3.42
CA LEU A 173 -13.05 4.80 -3.85
C LEU A 173 -14.47 5.32 -3.94
N GLY A 174 -14.67 6.56 -3.53
CA GLY A 174 -15.94 7.28 -3.55
C GLY A 174 -15.94 8.50 -4.48
N GLY A 175 -14.98 8.61 -5.40
CA GLY A 175 -14.86 9.75 -6.31
C GLY A 175 -13.44 10.25 -6.51
N GLN A 176 -12.48 9.72 -5.75
CA GLN A 176 -11.07 10.09 -5.87
C GLN A 176 -10.57 9.80 -7.29
N TYR A 177 -9.82 10.73 -7.87
CA TYR A 177 -9.39 10.70 -9.28
C TYR A 177 -10.53 10.49 -10.29
N GLY A 178 -11.78 10.82 -9.92
CA GLY A 178 -12.96 10.55 -10.74
C GLY A 178 -13.46 9.10 -10.71
N LEU A 179 -12.82 8.23 -9.95
CA LEU A 179 -13.11 6.78 -9.89
C LEU A 179 -14.08 6.46 -8.75
N ARG A 180 -14.99 5.51 -8.99
CA ARG A 180 -16.00 5.07 -8.00
C ARG A 180 -16.19 3.56 -8.05
N ASP A 181 -16.65 2.99 -6.94
CA ASP A 181 -17.06 1.59 -6.83
C ASP A 181 -15.96 0.56 -7.14
N LEU A 182 -14.74 0.96 -7.06
CA LEU A 182 -13.57 0.09 -7.18
C LEU A 182 -12.60 0.33 -6.01
N ALA A 183 -11.73 -0.62 -5.75
CA ALA A 183 -10.71 -0.48 -4.72
C ALA A 183 -9.33 -0.31 -5.36
N LEU A 184 -8.58 0.69 -4.92
CA LEU A 184 -7.20 0.92 -5.31
C LEU A 184 -6.36 1.31 -4.10
N SER A 185 -5.07 1.12 -4.22
CA SER A 185 -4.08 1.56 -3.23
C SER A 185 -3.81 3.04 -3.44
N ILE A 186 -4.13 3.84 -2.43
CA ILE A 186 -3.91 5.29 -2.45
C ILE A 186 -3.39 5.71 -1.06
N PRO A 187 -2.45 6.66 -0.98
CA PRO A 187 -2.02 7.21 0.29
C PRO A 187 -3.22 7.65 1.13
N SER A 188 -3.34 7.10 2.31
CA SER A 188 -4.48 7.33 3.19
C SER A 188 -4.01 7.50 4.63
N ILE A 189 -4.64 8.39 5.37
CA ILE A 189 -4.41 8.55 6.81
C ILE A 189 -5.10 7.38 7.51
N VAL A 190 -4.30 6.54 8.16
CA VAL A 190 -4.77 5.36 8.88
C VAL A 190 -4.59 5.58 10.38
N GLY A 191 -5.68 5.49 11.12
CA GLY A 191 -5.70 5.64 12.57
C GLY A 191 -6.66 4.65 13.22
N ARG A 192 -7.01 4.91 14.46
CA ARG A 192 -7.86 4.00 15.27
C ARG A 192 -9.22 3.70 14.64
N ARG A 193 -9.75 4.59 13.82
CA ARG A 193 -11.03 4.40 13.14
C ARG A 193 -10.94 3.65 11.82
N GLY A 194 -9.74 3.27 11.40
CA GLY A 194 -9.41 2.75 10.08
C GLY A 194 -8.88 3.87 9.19
N VAL A 195 -9.33 3.94 7.94
CA VAL A 195 -8.99 5.03 7.00
C VAL A 195 -9.76 6.29 7.37
N GLU A 196 -9.07 7.29 7.84
CA GLU A 196 -9.68 8.56 8.26
C GLU A 196 -9.81 9.54 7.08
N GLN A 197 -8.87 9.51 6.15
CA GLN A 197 -8.88 10.33 4.94
C GLN A 197 -8.08 9.66 3.83
N ILE A 198 -8.62 9.68 2.61
CA ILE A 198 -7.91 9.30 1.38
C ILE A 198 -7.28 10.58 0.82
N LEU A 199 -6.01 10.51 0.43
CA LEU A 199 -5.25 11.64 -0.07
C LEU A 199 -5.08 11.52 -1.58
N GLU A 200 -5.70 12.42 -2.34
CA GLU A 200 -5.42 12.58 -3.76
C GLU A 200 -4.11 13.33 -3.91
N ILE A 201 -3.02 12.61 -4.14
CA ILE A 201 -1.71 13.20 -4.38
C ILE A 201 -1.62 13.75 -5.80
N PRO A 202 -0.86 14.83 -6.05
CA PRO A 202 -0.59 15.29 -7.41
C PRO A 202 0.11 14.18 -8.22
N LEU A 203 -0.35 13.98 -9.44
CA LEU A 203 0.22 13.05 -10.41
C LEU A 203 0.65 13.84 -11.66
N ALA A 204 1.77 13.48 -12.27
CA ALA A 204 2.11 13.95 -13.60
C ALA A 204 1.08 13.45 -14.63
N GLU A 205 1.05 14.06 -15.81
CA GLU A 205 0.06 13.69 -16.85
C GLU A 205 0.18 12.22 -17.24
N GLU A 206 1.44 11.76 -17.47
CA GLU A 206 1.72 10.36 -17.84
C GLU A 206 1.33 9.38 -16.71
N GLU A 207 1.49 9.79 -15.44
CA GLU A 207 1.09 8.98 -14.28
C GLU A 207 -0.43 8.92 -14.09
N ARG A 208 -1.14 9.91 -14.61
CA ARG A 208 -2.60 9.94 -14.57
C ARG A 208 -3.23 9.12 -15.69
N GLU A 209 -2.56 9.03 -16.83
CA GLU A 209 -3.02 8.26 -17.99
C GLU A 209 -2.71 6.76 -17.85
N ALA A 210 -1.72 6.38 -17.05
CA ALA A 210 -1.33 5.01 -16.76
C ALA A 210 -2.26 4.32 -15.77
#